data_120d169cb96af7fb90a4cbfb934b26d9
#
_entry.id   120d169cb96af7fb90a4cbfb934b26d9
#
_cell.length_a   1.000
_cell.length_b   1.000
_cell.length_c   1.000
_cell.angle_alpha   90.00
_cell.angle_beta   90.00
_cell.angle_gamma   90.00
#
_symmetry.space_group_name_H-M   'P 1'
#
loop_
_entity.id
_entity.type
_entity.pdbx_description
1 polymer ?
#
loop_
_entity_poly.entity_id
_entity_poly.type
_entity_poly.pdbx_seq_one_letter_code
_entity_poly.pdbx_strand_id
1 'polypeptide(L)'
;MRKVMVLEDESSIRSFIVINLRRAGYEVVEAETGEEALDKLHENPDTLVALLDVMLPGIDGFEVCRRIRATNPRIGIIMLTARSQEMDKVTGLMNGADDYVTKPFSPVELTA
;
A
#
# COMPACT_ATOMS: atom_id res chain seq x y z
N MET A 1 8.99 -9.16 14.26
CA MET A 1 7.98 -8.11 14.05
C MET A 1 7.51 -8.12 12.60
N ARG A 2 6.21 -7.98 12.38
CA ARG A 2 5.65 -7.98 11.01
C ARG A 2 5.95 -6.65 10.33
N LYS A 3 6.47 -6.71 9.12
CA LYS A 3 6.86 -5.53 8.36
C LYS A 3 5.80 -5.19 7.31
N VAL A 4 5.41 -3.92 7.28
CA VAL A 4 4.42 -3.38 6.35
C VAL A 4 5.03 -2.19 5.61
N MET A 5 4.88 -2.16 4.29
CA MET A 5 5.30 -1.00 3.50
C MET A 5 4.10 -0.10 3.24
N VAL A 6 4.29 1.21 3.36
CA VAL A 6 3.25 2.21 3.12
C VAL A 6 3.72 3.16 2.03
N LEU A 7 3.00 3.16 0.92
CA LEU A 7 3.24 4.08 -0.20
C LEU A 7 2.13 5.12 -0.23
N GLU A 8 2.44 6.33 0.17
CA GLU A 8 1.50 7.45 0.19
C GLU A 8 2.30 8.75 0.02
N ASP A 9 1.94 9.56 -0.97
CA ASP A 9 2.67 10.80 -1.26
C ASP A 9 2.29 11.96 -0.33
N GLU A 10 1.09 11.94 0.25
CA GLU A 10 0.66 12.99 1.16
C GLU A 10 1.14 12.69 2.58
N SER A 11 2.04 13.56 3.09
CA SER A 11 2.74 13.31 4.35
C SER A 11 1.82 13.19 5.57
N SER A 12 0.73 13.97 5.62
CA SER A 12 -0.19 13.91 6.75
C SER A 12 -0.95 12.59 6.79
N ILE A 13 -1.38 12.09 5.65
CA ILE A 13 -2.06 10.79 5.54
C ILE A 13 -1.07 9.67 5.83
N ARG A 14 0.13 9.76 5.28
CA ARG A 14 1.17 8.77 5.53
C ARG A 14 1.49 8.67 7.03
N SER A 15 1.66 9.81 7.69
CA SER A 15 1.94 9.84 9.14
C SER A 15 0.82 9.20 9.95
N PHE A 16 -0.42 9.48 9.60
CA PHE A 16 -1.58 8.87 10.26
C PHE A 16 -1.54 7.34 10.16
N ILE A 17 -1.29 6.83 8.94
CA ILE A 17 -1.21 5.39 8.71
C ILE A 17 -0.05 4.78 9.51
N VAL A 18 1.13 5.38 9.42
CA VAL A 18 2.34 4.88 10.07
C VAL A 18 2.18 4.82 11.58
N ILE A 19 1.64 5.88 12.19
CA ILE A 19 1.44 5.94 13.64
C ILE A 19 0.51 4.81 14.08
N ASN A 20 -0.60 4.60 13.36
CA ASN A 20 -1.57 3.58 13.74
C ASN A 20 -1.02 2.17 13.55
N LEU A 21 -0.25 1.93 12.49
CA LEU A 21 0.36 0.63 12.27
C LEU A 21 1.42 0.32 13.34
N ARG A 22 2.23 1.31 13.70
CA ARG A 22 3.24 1.13 14.76
C ARG A 22 2.60 0.84 16.11
N ARG A 23 1.48 1.51 16.42
CA ARG A 23 0.73 1.24 17.63
C ARG A 23 0.19 -0.18 17.67
N ALA A 24 -0.14 -0.73 16.52
CA ALA A 24 -0.64 -2.10 16.40
C ALA A 24 0.50 -3.15 16.44
N GLY A 25 1.75 -2.71 16.52
CA GLY A 25 2.89 -3.62 16.65
C GLY A 25 3.60 -3.95 15.35
N TYR A 26 3.32 -3.22 14.26
CA TYR A 26 3.98 -3.43 12.98
C TYR A 26 5.25 -2.59 12.84
N GLU A 27 6.24 -3.13 12.14
CA GLU A 27 7.37 -2.36 11.67
C GLU A 27 6.99 -1.77 10.31
N VAL A 28 7.24 -0.48 10.09
CA VAL A 28 6.75 0.21 8.90
C VAL A 28 7.89 0.74 8.04
N VAL A 29 7.81 0.45 6.74
CA VAL A 29 8.70 1.00 5.71
C VAL A 29 7.88 2.02 4.92
N GLU A 30 8.36 3.26 4.82
CA GLU A 30 7.63 4.35 4.17
C GLU A 30 8.19 4.67 2.80
N ALA A 31 7.30 5.02 1.87
CA ALA A 31 7.67 5.49 0.54
C ALA A 31 6.72 6.60 0.10
N GLU A 32 7.24 7.58 -0.64
CA GLU A 32 6.47 8.69 -1.17
C GLU A 32 6.14 8.54 -2.66
N THR A 33 6.93 7.75 -3.37
CA THR A 33 6.75 7.52 -4.81
C THR A 33 6.73 6.02 -5.10
N GLY A 34 6.16 5.66 -6.25
CA GLY A 34 6.13 4.27 -6.68
C GLY A 34 7.53 3.68 -6.86
N GLU A 35 8.45 4.47 -7.43
CA GLU A 35 9.82 4.05 -7.64
C GLU A 35 10.53 3.77 -6.30
N GLU A 36 10.34 4.66 -5.34
CA GLU A 36 10.91 4.49 -4.00
C GLU A 36 10.33 3.23 -3.33
N ALA A 37 9.03 2.99 -3.50
CA ALA A 37 8.38 1.82 -2.93
C ALA A 37 8.99 0.52 -3.47
N LEU A 38 9.22 0.46 -4.78
CA LEU A 38 9.82 -0.72 -5.40
C LEU A 38 11.24 -0.95 -4.88
N ASP A 39 12.04 0.12 -4.76
CA ASP A 39 13.39 0.03 -4.22
C ASP A 39 13.39 -0.46 -2.78
N LYS A 40 12.50 0.09 -1.96
CA LYS A 40 12.41 -0.29 -0.54
C LYS A 40 11.93 -1.72 -0.33
N LEU A 41 11.05 -2.21 -1.19
CA LEU A 41 10.63 -3.61 -1.14
C LEU A 41 11.78 -4.55 -1.50
N HIS A 42 12.62 -4.14 -2.46
CA HIS A 42 13.80 -4.91 -2.81
C HIS A 42 14.79 -4.97 -1.63
N GLU A 43 14.94 -3.88 -0.90
CA GLU A 43 15.80 -3.80 0.29
C GLU A 43 15.20 -4.53 1.49
N ASN A 44 13.89 -4.73 1.51
CA ASN A 44 13.16 -5.33 2.62
C ASN A 44 12.32 -6.52 2.14
N PRO A 45 12.97 -7.62 1.71
CA PRO A 45 12.26 -8.76 1.14
C PRO A 45 11.35 -9.50 2.13
N ASP A 46 11.47 -9.20 3.41
CA ASP A 46 10.65 -9.77 4.48
C ASP A 46 9.34 -9.00 4.70
N THR A 47 9.05 -7.98 3.88
CA THR A 47 7.80 -7.23 3.96
C THR A 47 6.61 -8.14 3.67
N LEU A 48 5.63 -8.16 4.57
CA LEU A 48 4.47 -9.04 4.47
C LEU A 48 3.30 -8.41 3.71
N VAL A 49 3.11 -7.09 3.84
CA VAL A 49 1.99 -6.37 3.26
C VAL A 49 2.45 -5.04 2.72
N ALA A 50 1.91 -4.64 1.57
CA ALA A 50 2.11 -3.33 0.98
C ALA A 50 0.78 -2.59 0.91
N LEU A 51 0.72 -1.39 1.51
CA LEU A 51 -0.39 -0.47 1.40
C LEU A 51 -0.03 0.54 0.33
N LEU A 52 -0.77 0.57 -0.77
CA LEU A 52 -0.44 1.38 -1.94
C LEU A 52 -1.53 2.39 -2.24
N ASP A 53 -1.17 3.68 -2.26
CA ASP A 53 -2.09 4.72 -2.74
C ASP A 53 -2.25 4.59 -4.26
N VAL A 54 -3.48 4.71 -4.73
CA VAL A 54 -3.79 4.62 -6.16
C VAL A 54 -3.34 5.87 -6.89
N MET A 55 -3.60 7.05 -6.32
CA MET A 55 -3.37 8.34 -6.97
C MET A 55 -1.99 8.88 -6.62
N LEU A 56 -1.01 8.59 -7.49
CA LEU A 56 0.37 9.03 -7.30
C LEU A 56 0.90 9.73 -8.55
N PRO A 57 1.81 10.70 -8.40
CA PRO A 57 2.54 11.22 -9.55
C PRO A 57 3.54 10.18 -10.05
N GLY A 58 3.86 10.21 -11.34
CA GLY A 58 4.73 9.20 -11.94
C GLY A 58 4.00 7.88 -12.15
N ILE A 59 4.59 6.78 -11.74
CA ILE A 59 3.88 5.49 -11.79
C ILE A 59 2.84 5.46 -10.67
N ASP A 60 1.60 5.08 -11.02
CA ASP A 60 0.50 5.05 -10.05
C ASP A 60 0.51 3.76 -9.24
N GLY A 61 -0.40 3.68 -8.25
CA GLY A 61 -0.47 2.52 -7.36
C GLY A 61 -0.81 1.22 -8.08
N PHE A 62 -1.58 1.27 -9.16
CA PHE A 62 -1.90 0.07 -9.93
C PHE A 62 -0.66 -0.49 -10.62
N GLU A 63 0.18 0.38 -11.20
CA GLU A 63 1.41 -0.05 -11.85
C GLU A 63 2.40 -0.61 -10.82
N VAL A 64 2.50 0.01 -9.64
CA VAL A 64 3.33 -0.51 -8.55
C VAL A 64 2.86 -1.89 -8.14
N CYS A 65 1.54 -2.08 -7.97
CA CYS A 65 0.95 -3.36 -7.64
C CYS A 65 1.32 -4.43 -8.66
N ARG A 66 1.18 -4.10 -9.94
CA ARG A 66 1.50 -5.03 -11.03
C ARG A 66 2.96 -5.45 -11.00
N ARG A 67 3.87 -4.48 -10.79
CA ARG A 67 5.32 -4.75 -10.73
C ARG A 67 5.70 -5.59 -9.52
N ILE A 68 5.10 -5.31 -8.37
CA ILE A 68 5.33 -6.10 -7.16
C ILE A 68 4.89 -7.54 -7.40
N ARG A 69 3.70 -7.72 -7.94
CA ARG A 69 3.12 -9.06 -8.14
C ARG A 69 3.90 -9.88 -9.17
N ALA A 70 4.56 -9.23 -10.11
CA ALA A 70 5.40 -9.92 -11.10
C ALA A 70 6.62 -10.61 -10.46
N THR A 71 7.11 -10.08 -9.33
CA THR A 71 8.31 -10.62 -8.67
C THR A 71 8.00 -11.27 -7.32
N ASN A 72 6.85 -10.99 -6.73
CA ASN A 72 6.49 -11.52 -5.40
C ASN A 72 5.01 -11.90 -5.36
N PRO A 73 4.67 -13.18 -5.56
CA PRO A 73 3.28 -13.62 -5.53
C PRO A 73 2.70 -13.76 -4.11
N ARG A 74 3.52 -13.65 -3.07
CA ARG A 74 3.10 -13.92 -1.68
C ARG A 74 2.77 -12.70 -0.86
N ILE A 75 3.31 -11.53 -1.20
CA ILE A 75 3.06 -10.31 -0.43
C ILE A 75 1.58 -9.92 -0.51
N GLY A 76 0.99 -9.53 0.61
CA GLY A 76 -0.37 -8.99 0.61
C GLY A 76 -0.36 -7.57 0.08
N ILE A 77 -1.30 -7.23 -0.79
CA ILE A 77 -1.39 -5.89 -1.37
C ILE A 77 -2.77 -5.32 -1.10
N ILE A 78 -2.81 -4.17 -0.43
CA ILE A 78 -4.04 -3.45 -0.14
C ILE A 78 -3.95 -2.08 -0.81
N MET A 79 -4.93 -1.77 -1.67
CA MET A 79 -4.99 -0.48 -2.34
C MET A 79 -5.74 0.53 -1.49
N LEU A 80 -5.16 1.71 -1.34
CA LEU A 80 -5.80 2.85 -0.67
C LEU A 80 -6.34 3.78 -1.73
N THR A 81 -7.64 4.05 -1.71
CA THR A 81 -8.26 4.89 -2.73
C THR A 81 -9.24 5.88 -2.14
N ALA A 82 -9.28 7.10 -2.69
CA ALA A 82 -10.29 8.09 -2.36
C ALA A 82 -11.60 7.81 -3.08
N ARG A 83 -11.59 6.88 -4.03
CA ARG A 83 -12.77 6.54 -4.83
C ARG A 83 -13.34 5.20 -4.37
N SER A 84 -14.64 5.19 -4.13
CA SER A 84 -15.37 3.97 -3.81
C SER A 84 -16.05 3.37 -5.06
N GLN A 85 -15.64 3.79 -6.25
CA GLN A 85 -16.25 3.34 -7.50
C GLN A 85 -15.86 1.90 -7.80
N GLU A 86 -16.81 1.15 -8.30
CA GLU A 86 -16.66 -0.26 -8.62
C GLU A 86 -15.53 -0.51 -9.63
N MET A 87 -15.38 0.39 -10.61
CA MET A 87 -14.34 0.26 -11.64
C MET A 87 -12.93 0.32 -11.07
N ASP A 88 -12.69 1.16 -10.06
CA ASP A 88 -11.38 1.26 -9.44
C ASP A 88 -11.04 -0.03 -8.69
N LYS A 89 -12.01 -0.62 -8.02
CA LYS A 89 -11.84 -1.89 -7.32
C LYS A 89 -11.52 -3.03 -8.29
N VAL A 90 -12.27 -3.11 -9.39
CA VAL A 90 -12.05 -4.12 -10.41
C VAL A 90 -10.65 -3.97 -11.01
N THR A 91 -10.24 -2.74 -11.35
CA THR A 91 -8.92 -2.49 -11.94
C THR A 91 -7.81 -2.94 -10.99
N GLY A 92 -7.94 -2.63 -9.69
CA GLY A 92 -6.94 -3.04 -8.71
C GLY A 92 -6.84 -4.54 -8.55
N LEU A 93 -7.97 -5.23 -8.48
CA LEU A 93 -7.99 -6.69 -8.38
C LEU A 93 -7.37 -7.35 -9.60
N MET A 94 -7.64 -6.80 -10.79
CA MET A 94 -7.04 -7.30 -12.03
C MET A 94 -5.53 -7.09 -12.08
N ASN A 95 -5.00 -6.12 -11.33
CA ASN A 95 -3.57 -5.87 -11.22
C ASN A 95 -2.92 -6.63 -10.06
N GLY A 96 -3.68 -7.45 -9.35
CA GLY A 96 -3.14 -8.34 -8.32
C GLY A 96 -3.28 -7.88 -6.89
N ALA A 97 -4.09 -6.84 -6.63
CA ALA A 97 -4.37 -6.42 -5.26
C ALA A 97 -5.27 -7.45 -4.55
N ASP A 98 -5.06 -7.62 -3.26
CA ASP A 98 -5.85 -8.54 -2.44
C ASP A 98 -7.08 -7.85 -1.85
N ASP A 99 -7.02 -6.55 -1.62
CA ASP A 99 -8.10 -5.83 -0.98
C ASP A 99 -8.02 -4.32 -1.27
N TYR A 100 -9.05 -3.61 -0.84
CA TYR A 100 -9.21 -2.16 -0.96
C TYR A 100 -9.64 -1.55 0.34
N VAL A 101 -9.12 -0.35 0.63
CA VAL A 101 -9.63 0.48 1.71
C VAL A 101 -9.90 1.87 1.13
N THR A 102 -11.12 2.36 1.31
CA THR A 102 -11.54 3.66 0.80
C THR A 102 -11.18 4.75 1.80
N LYS A 103 -10.58 5.83 1.32
CA LYS A 103 -10.31 7.02 2.14
C LYS A 103 -11.60 7.84 2.31
N PRO A 104 -11.85 8.48 3.46
CA PRO A 104 -11.08 8.35 4.70
C PRO A 104 -11.33 6.99 5.37
N PHE A 105 -10.29 6.45 5.99
CA PHE A 105 -10.36 5.15 6.64
C PHE A 105 -10.10 5.29 8.14
N SER A 106 -10.60 4.31 8.92
CA SER A 106 -10.37 4.25 10.35
C SER A 106 -9.13 3.39 10.67
N PRO A 107 -8.53 3.55 11.87
CA PRO A 107 -7.44 2.66 12.28
C PRO A 107 -7.84 1.18 12.27
N VAL A 108 -9.10 0.88 12.57
CA VAL A 108 -9.60 -0.49 12.58
C VAL A 108 -9.53 -1.10 11.18
N GLU A 109 -9.91 -0.35 10.15
CA GLU A 109 -9.81 -0.82 8.78
C GLU A 109 -8.38 -1.10 8.36
N LEU A 110 -7.43 -0.26 8.78
CA LEU A 110 -6.02 -0.42 8.42
C LEU A 110 -5.39 -1.66 9.04
N THR A 111 -5.81 -2.01 10.25
CA THR A 111 -5.17 -3.08 11.01
C THR A 111 -5.93 -4.40 10.95
N ALA A 112 -7.09 -4.38 10.36
CA ALA A 112 -7.85 -5.60 10.13
C ALA A 112 -7.33 -6.34 8.89
#